data_b8806705b41a2df8e63f18da6d4df203
#
_entry.id   b8806705b41a2df8e63f18da6d4df203
#
_cell.length_a   1.000
_cell.length_b   1.000
_cell.length_c   1.000
_cell.angle_alpha   90.00
_cell.angle_beta   90.00
_cell.angle_gamma   90.00
#
_symmetry.space_group_name_H-M   'P 1'
#
loop_
_entity.id
_entity.type
_entity.pdbx_description
1 polymer ?
#
loop_
_entity_poly.entity_id
_entity_poly.type
_entity_poly.pdbx_seq_one_letter_code
_entity_poly.pdbx_strand_id
1 'polypeptide(L)'
;MEERDLKPTYNTLRLYLSAPIRSSEYNQKICNYFNNRDFSVFLPQTMTPKRVSDEYFPYHVYTNCIKEMEKSDLCLLLPPYGNDCAFEIGWYRKAEKPVIVYVADRINFLRDWMVKGGCDAFITDSPTTFQAFREDPIIGNKPHYLIASLNELPYKIREVYGILTKKY
;
A
#
# COMPACT_ATOMS: atom_id res chain seq x y z
N MET A 1 -22.86 12.48 36.85
CA MET A 1 -22.75 11.24 36.05
C MET A 1 -22.03 11.65 34.77
N GLU A 2 -20.70 11.52 34.78
CA GLU A 2 -19.88 11.92 33.61
C GLU A 2 -20.02 10.87 32.53
N GLU A 3 -20.58 11.27 31.39
CA GLU A 3 -20.48 10.50 30.14
C GLU A 3 -19.00 10.44 29.73
N ARG A 4 -18.39 9.29 29.97
CA ARG A 4 -17.06 9.02 29.38
C ARG A 4 -17.26 8.77 27.89
N ASP A 5 -16.93 9.75 27.08
CA ASP A 5 -16.70 9.60 25.65
C ASP A 5 -15.63 8.49 25.43
N LEU A 6 -16.10 7.26 25.29
CA LEU A 6 -15.26 6.15 24.85
C LEU A 6 -14.92 6.40 23.37
N LYS A 7 -13.85 7.16 23.09
CA LYS A 7 -13.26 7.17 21.76
C LYS A 7 -12.93 5.72 21.40
N PRO A 8 -13.44 5.20 20.28
CA PRO A 8 -13.06 3.86 19.86
C PRO A 8 -11.55 3.82 19.71
N THR A 9 -10.89 2.96 20.48
CA THR A 9 -9.45 2.68 20.32
C THR A 9 -9.27 1.90 19.03
N TYR A 10 -9.17 2.60 17.91
CA TYR A 10 -8.76 1.97 16.66
C TYR A 10 -7.32 1.49 16.80
N ASN A 11 -7.11 0.18 16.70
CA ASN A 11 -5.76 -0.35 16.63
C ASN A 11 -5.02 0.30 15.47
N THR A 12 -3.80 0.77 15.72
CA THR A 12 -2.92 1.33 14.69
C THR A 12 -2.66 0.28 13.62
N LEU A 13 -3.01 0.56 12.37
CA LEU A 13 -2.71 -0.30 11.24
C LEU A 13 -1.26 -0.09 10.78
N ARG A 14 -0.52 -1.19 10.64
CA ARG A 14 0.84 -1.19 10.11
C ARG A 14 0.82 -1.40 8.61
N LEU A 15 1.24 -0.40 7.88
CA LEU A 15 1.22 -0.37 6.43
C LEU A 15 2.64 -0.41 5.88
N TYR A 16 2.91 -1.38 5.02
CA TYR A 16 4.12 -1.43 4.20
C TYR A 16 3.85 -0.73 2.87
N LEU A 17 4.61 0.31 2.56
CA LEU A 17 4.44 1.06 1.31
C LEU A 17 5.40 0.51 0.26
N SER A 18 4.87 -0.27 -0.66
CA SER A 18 5.60 -0.85 -1.79
C SER A 18 5.62 0.12 -2.96
N ALA A 19 6.78 0.68 -3.27
CA ALA A 19 6.93 1.67 -4.32
C ALA A 19 8.39 1.77 -4.82
N PRO A 20 8.63 2.13 -6.10
CA PRO A 20 9.98 2.31 -6.61
C PRO A 20 10.70 3.45 -5.92
N ILE A 21 11.94 3.23 -5.48
CA ILE A 21 12.79 4.25 -4.81
C ILE A 21 12.97 5.51 -5.68
N ARG A 22 13.02 5.35 -7.01
CA ARG A 22 13.12 6.49 -7.95
C ARG A 22 11.96 7.49 -7.87
N SER A 23 10.85 7.11 -7.25
CA SER A 23 9.67 7.96 -7.01
C SER A 23 9.64 8.51 -5.58
N SER A 24 10.79 8.72 -4.94
CA SER A 24 10.93 9.00 -3.51
C SER A 24 10.10 10.19 -3.01
N GLU A 25 10.06 11.29 -3.75
CA GLU A 25 9.26 12.48 -3.37
C GLU A 25 7.76 12.17 -3.40
N TYR A 26 7.30 11.47 -4.44
CA TYR A 26 5.91 11.06 -4.54
C TYR A 26 5.52 10.07 -3.43
N ASN A 27 6.38 9.08 -3.17
CA ASN A 27 6.15 8.10 -2.12
C ASN A 27 6.06 8.78 -0.75
N GLN A 28 6.95 9.75 -0.47
CA GLN A 28 6.92 10.53 0.77
C GLN A 28 5.65 11.38 0.87
N LYS A 29 5.24 12.01 -0.25
CA LYS A 29 3.99 12.77 -0.31
C LYS A 29 2.80 11.88 0.07
N ILE A 30 2.69 10.69 -0.51
CA ILE A 30 1.61 9.75 -0.16
C ILE A 30 1.71 9.32 1.30
N CYS A 31 2.90 8.99 1.79
CA CYS A 31 3.14 8.61 3.19
C CYS A 31 2.61 9.67 4.17
N ASN A 32 2.80 10.95 3.85
CA ASN A 32 2.38 12.06 4.72
C ASN A 32 0.86 12.14 4.95
N TYR A 33 0.03 11.61 4.04
CA TYR A 33 -1.42 11.54 4.23
C TYR A 33 -1.84 10.57 5.35
N PHE A 34 -0.96 9.66 5.75
CA PHE A 34 -1.20 8.70 6.82
C PHE A 34 -0.76 9.22 8.20
N ASN A 35 0.00 10.32 8.26
CA ASN A 35 0.43 10.91 9.51
C ASN A 35 -0.80 11.31 10.36
N ASN A 36 -0.74 11.00 11.66
CA ASN A 36 -1.81 11.30 12.64
C ASN A 36 -3.18 10.65 12.34
N ARG A 37 -3.20 9.51 11.60
CA ARG A 37 -4.44 8.81 11.21
C ARG A 37 -4.50 7.36 11.66
N ASP A 38 -3.88 7.05 12.79
CA ASP A 38 -3.81 5.68 13.33
C ASP A 38 -3.18 4.67 12.36
N PHE A 39 -2.16 5.12 11.62
CA PHE A 39 -1.31 4.28 10.78
C PHE A 39 0.14 4.37 11.23
N SER A 40 0.85 3.24 11.15
CA SER A 40 2.30 3.16 11.19
C SER A 40 2.77 2.74 9.80
N VAL A 41 3.41 3.66 9.07
CA VAL A 41 3.84 3.41 7.69
C VAL A 41 5.33 3.09 7.66
N PHE A 42 5.69 1.94 7.10
CA PHE A 42 7.07 1.64 6.73
C PHE A 42 7.30 1.99 5.27
N LEU A 43 8.29 2.82 5.02
CA LEU A 43 8.69 3.29 3.70
C LEU A 43 10.15 2.87 3.44
N PRO A 44 10.42 1.86 2.60
CA PRO A 44 11.77 1.29 2.41
C PRO A 44 12.85 2.32 2.05
N GLN A 45 12.52 3.34 1.27
CA GLN A 45 13.45 4.40 0.87
C GLN A 45 13.99 5.24 2.05
N THR A 46 13.38 5.19 3.23
CA THR A 46 13.87 5.89 4.43
C THR A 46 15.06 5.18 5.08
N MET A 47 15.34 3.96 4.67
CA MET A 47 16.55 3.25 5.08
C MET A 47 17.74 3.84 4.33
N THR A 48 18.64 4.47 5.05
CA THR A 48 19.89 5.01 4.49
C THR A 48 21.07 4.23 5.03
N PRO A 49 22.15 4.02 4.24
CA PRO A 49 23.35 3.39 4.74
C PRO A 49 23.96 4.30 5.82
N LYS A 50 24.41 3.69 6.90
CA LYS A 50 25.14 4.41 7.98
C LYS A 50 26.47 4.97 7.48
N ARG A 51 27.07 4.35 6.46
CA ARG A 51 28.28 4.76 5.77
C ARG A 51 28.18 4.41 4.29
N VAL A 52 28.74 5.24 3.42
CA VAL A 52 28.77 5.02 1.95
C VAL A 52 29.52 3.72 1.58
N SER A 53 30.43 3.25 2.43
CA SER A 53 31.25 2.03 2.27
C SER A 53 30.68 0.80 2.96
N ASP A 54 29.41 0.82 3.39
CA ASP A 54 28.79 -0.36 4.02
C ASP A 54 28.43 -1.40 2.94
N GLU A 55 29.31 -2.36 2.70
CA GLU A 55 29.12 -3.46 1.76
C GLU A 55 27.97 -4.40 2.14
N TYR A 56 27.60 -4.43 3.43
CA TYR A 56 26.47 -5.21 3.94
C TYR A 56 25.13 -4.49 3.84
N PHE A 57 25.13 -3.24 3.38
CA PHE A 57 23.91 -2.44 3.29
C PHE A 57 22.78 -3.10 2.48
N PRO A 58 23.01 -3.69 1.29
CA PRO A 58 21.97 -4.39 0.54
C PRO A 58 21.34 -5.54 1.31
N TYR A 59 22.12 -6.30 2.04
CA TYR A 59 21.63 -7.39 2.89
C TYR A 59 20.80 -6.86 4.08
N HIS A 60 21.23 -5.77 4.71
CA HIS A 60 20.48 -5.12 5.78
C HIS A 60 19.14 -4.56 5.28
N VAL A 61 19.11 -3.96 4.10
CA VAL A 61 17.86 -3.49 3.48
C VAL A 61 16.91 -4.64 3.26
N TYR A 62 17.37 -5.70 2.60
CA TYR A 62 16.57 -6.90 2.35
C TYR A 62 15.99 -7.48 3.64
N THR A 63 16.85 -7.71 4.64
CA THR A 63 16.44 -8.31 5.92
C THR A 63 15.43 -7.43 6.66
N ASN A 64 15.61 -6.12 6.65
CA ASN A 64 14.67 -5.18 7.27
C ASN A 64 13.35 -5.11 6.53
N CYS A 65 13.35 -5.12 5.19
CA CYS A 65 12.12 -5.17 4.40
C CYS A 65 11.30 -6.43 4.75
N ILE A 66 11.95 -7.61 4.80
CA ILE A 66 11.25 -8.86 5.18
C ILE A 66 10.64 -8.73 6.58
N LYS A 67 11.41 -8.27 7.58
CA LYS A 67 10.91 -8.09 8.95
C LYS A 67 9.73 -7.12 9.04
N GLU A 68 9.76 -6.04 8.26
CA GLU A 68 8.66 -5.07 8.27
C GLU A 68 7.43 -5.56 7.49
N MET A 69 7.61 -6.35 6.43
CA MET A 69 6.50 -7.07 5.78
C MET A 69 5.84 -8.07 6.74
N GLU A 70 6.64 -8.81 7.53
CA GLU A 70 6.11 -9.72 8.56
C GLU A 70 5.26 -9.02 9.60
N LYS A 71 5.67 -7.83 10.06
CA LYS A 71 4.97 -7.04 11.07
C LYS A 71 3.78 -6.25 10.53
N SER A 72 3.74 -5.97 9.23
CA SER A 72 2.69 -5.15 8.64
C SER A 72 1.37 -5.92 8.53
N ASP A 73 0.27 -5.19 8.57
CA ASP A 73 -1.08 -5.73 8.40
C ASP A 73 -1.47 -5.80 6.93
N LEU A 74 -0.96 -4.88 6.11
CA LEU A 74 -1.25 -4.78 4.68
C LEU A 74 -0.11 -4.13 3.91
N CYS A 75 -0.13 -4.32 2.59
CA CYS A 75 0.71 -3.62 1.63
C CYS A 75 -0.09 -2.56 0.87
N LEU A 76 0.44 -1.35 0.75
CA LEU A 76 -0.01 -0.33 -0.19
C LEU A 76 0.98 -0.26 -1.34
N LEU A 77 0.55 -0.66 -2.53
CA LEU A 77 1.33 -0.58 -3.74
C LEU A 77 1.10 0.77 -4.45
N LEU A 78 2.19 1.45 -4.81
CA LEU A 78 2.17 2.66 -5.62
C LEU A 78 2.84 2.40 -6.98
N PRO A 79 2.10 2.42 -8.09
CA PRO A 79 2.69 2.36 -9.43
C PRO A 79 3.47 3.63 -9.81
N PRO A 80 4.40 3.51 -10.77
CA PRO A 80 4.82 2.30 -11.46
C PRO A 80 5.63 1.38 -10.54
N TYR A 81 5.42 0.08 -10.62
CA TYR A 81 6.14 -0.90 -9.81
C TYR A 81 7.42 -1.40 -10.50
N GLY A 82 8.35 -1.95 -9.71
CA GLY A 82 9.56 -2.63 -10.17
C GLY A 82 9.58 -4.09 -9.74
N ASN A 83 10.71 -4.77 -9.96
CA ASN A 83 10.88 -6.17 -9.62
C ASN A 83 10.72 -6.43 -8.11
N ASP A 84 11.23 -5.53 -7.27
CA ASP A 84 11.11 -5.64 -5.82
C ASP A 84 9.65 -5.58 -5.38
N CYS A 85 8.87 -4.67 -5.95
CA CYS A 85 7.43 -4.58 -5.67
C CYS A 85 6.68 -5.86 -6.09
N ALA A 86 7.05 -6.47 -7.21
CA ALA A 86 6.45 -7.74 -7.65
C ALA A 86 6.76 -8.90 -6.69
N PHE A 87 8.00 -8.96 -6.17
CA PHE A 87 8.39 -9.90 -5.12
C PHE A 87 7.56 -9.67 -3.84
N GLU A 88 7.46 -8.42 -3.38
CA GLU A 88 6.70 -8.04 -2.18
C GLU A 88 5.23 -8.45 -2.30
N ILE A 89 4.58 -8.20 -3.45
CA ILE A 89 3.20 -8.61 -3.71
C ILE A 89 3.06 -10.14 -3.59
N GLY A 90 3.97 -10.90 -4.21
CA GLY A 90 3.97 -12.35 -4.13
C GLY A 90 4.11 -12.86 -2.70
N TRP A 91 4.95 -12.19 -1.90
CA TRP A 91 5.13 -12.49 -0.49
C TRP A 91 3.84 -12.24 0.32
N TYR A 92 3.19 -11.07 0.13
CA TYR A 92 1.92 -10.73 0.80
C TYR A 92 0.82 -11.72 0.45
N ARG A 93 0.72 -12.13 -0.82
CA ARG A 93 -0.24 -13.16 -1.25
C ARG A 93 0.00 -14.48 -0.56
N LYS A 94 1.27 -14.91 -0.43
CA LYS A 94 1.63 -16.15 0.28
C LYS A 94 1.33 -16.05 1.78
N ALA A 95 1.50 -14.87 2.37
CA ALA A 95 1.22 -14.60 3.77
C ALA A 95 -0.27 -14.34 4.07
N GLU A 96 -1.15 -14.41 3.06
CA GLU A 96 -2.59 -14.13 3.17
C GLU A 96 -2.91 -12.74 3.74
N LYS A 97 -2.02 -11.77 3.45
CA LYS A 97 -2.17 -10.37 3.85
C LYS A 97 -2.64 -9.52 2.67
N PRO A 98 -3.54 -8.54 2.89
CA PRO A 98 -4.08 -7.71 1.83
C PRO A 98 -3.04 -6.87 1.10
N VAL A 99 -3.18 -6.79 -0.24
CA VAL A 99 -2.46 -5.86 -1.10
C VAL A 99 -3.46 -4.89 -1.72
N ILE A 100 -3.39 -3.62 -1.33
CA ILE A 100 -4.22 -2.54 -1.86
C ILE A 100 -3.36 -1.67 -2.78
N VAL A 101 -3.90 -1.28 -3.93
CA VAL A 101 -3.18 -0.43 -4.91
C VAL A 101 -3.83 0.94 -4.93
N TYR A 102 -3.03 2.00 -4.79
CA TYR A 102 -3.47 3.36 -5.09
C TYR A 102 -2.84 3.82 -6.41
N VAL A 103 -3.66 4.23 -7.36
CA VAL A 103 -3.26 4.71 -8.67
C VAL A 103 -3.72 6.15 -8.83
N ALA A 104 -2.79 7.08 -8.94
CA ALA A 104 -3.07 8.42 -9.43
C ALA A 104 -3.44 8.35 -10.93
N ASP A 105 -3.45 9.45 -11.64
CA ASP A 105 -3.83 9.51 -13.06
C ASP A 105 -2.84 8.79 -13.99
N ARG A 106 -2.82 7.44 -13.97
CA ARG A 106 -1.94 6.59 -14.80
C ARG A 106 -2.65 5.32 -15.25
N ILE A 107 -3.08 5.28 -16.50
CA ILE A 107 -3.82 4.15 -17.08
C ILE A 107 -2.93 2.90 -17.30
N ASN A 108 -1.64 3.07 -17.61
CA ASN A 108 -0.73 1.98 -17.99
C ASN A 108 0.12 1.44 -16.83
N PHE A 109 -0.40 1.41 -15.63
CA PHE A 109 0.38 1.12 -14.42
C PHE A 109 0.62 -0.37 -14.17
N LEU A 110 -0.31 -1.23 -14.53
CA LEU A 110 -0.23 -2.67 -14.29
C LEU A 110 -0.39 -3.43 -15.60
N ARG A 111 0.72 -3.74 -16.25
CA ARG A 111 0.74 -4.53 -17.50
C ARG A 111 0.75 -6.02 -17.23
N ASP A 112 1.36 -6.44 -16.12
CA ASP A 112 1.55 -7.85 -15.81
C ASP A 112 0.32 -8.43 -15.10
N TRP A 113 -0.27 -9.44 -15.70
CA TRP A 113 -1.46 -10.09 -15.18
C TRP A 113 -1.26 -10.71 -13.80
N MET A 114 -0.06 -11.28 -13.56
CA MET A 114 0.29 -11.85 -12.25
C MET A 114 0.27 -10.81 -11.14
N VAL A 115 0.81 -9.62 -11.38
CA VAL A 115 0.80 -8.52 -10.42
C VAL A 115 -0.62 -8.03 -10.16
N LYS A 116 -1.40 -7.77 -11.21
CA LYS A 116 -2.84 -7.43 -11.07
C LYS A 116 -3.62 -8.50 -10.31
N GLY A 117 -3.37 -9.76 -10.66
CA GLY A 117 -3.99 -10.90 -10.00
C GLY A 117 -3.62 -11.01 -8.51
N GLY A 118 -2.40 -10.63 -8.15
CA GLY A 118 -1.88 -10.63 -6.78
C GLY A 118 -2.45 -9.54 -5.88
N CYS A 119 -2.99 -8.44 -6.43
CA CYS A 119 -3.58 -7.34 -5.67
C CYS A 119 -5.05 -7.62 -5.33
N ASP A 120 -5.53 -7.16 -4.17
CA ASP A 120 -6.87 -7.45 -3.65
C ASP A 120 -7.87 -6.34 -3.90
N ALA A 121 -7.43 -5.07 -3.90
CA ALA A 121 -8.30 -3.92 -4.15
C ALA A 121 -7.54 -2.77 -4.82
N PHE A 122 -8.28 -1.88 -5.48
CA PHE A 122 -7.73 -0.77 -6.25
C PHE A 122 -8.43 0.54 -5.88
N ILE A 123 -7.67 1.60 -5.67
CA ILE A 123 -8.18 2.94 -5.32
C ILE A 123 -7.57 3.96 -6.27
N THR A 124 -8.36 4.92 -6.70
CA THR A 124 -7.90 6.05 -7.52
C THR A 124 -8.68 7.32 -7.17
N ASP A 125 -8.08 8.47 -7.41
CA ASP A 125 -8.75 9.79 -7.40
C ASP A 125 -9.01 10.34 -8.82
N SER A 126 -8.72 9.53 -9.84
CA SER A 126 -8.92 9.87 -11.25
C SER A 126 -10.16 9.15 -11.81
N PRO A 127 -11.19 9.88 -12.26
CA PRO A 127 -12.36 9.28 -12.92
C PRO A 127 -11.99 8.46 -14.17
N THR A 128 -11.00 8.91 -14.93
CA THR A 128 -10.51 8.20 -16.13
C THR A 128 -9.88 6.87 -15.76
N THR A 129 -9.03 6.85 -14.72
CA THR A 129 -8.42 5.62 -14.20
C THR A 129 -9.48 4.69 -13.62
N PHE A 130 -10.48 5.24 -12.93
CA PHE A 130 -11.59 4.43 -12.40
C PHE A 130 -12.40 3.74 -13.50
N GLN A 131 -12.65 4.43 -14.62
CA GLN A 131 -13.29 3.81 -15.77
C GLN A 131 -12.43 2.68 -16.36
N ALA A 132 -11.10 2.90 -16.45
CA ALA A 132 -10.18 1.85 -16.90
C ALA A 132 -10.17 0.62 -15.97
N PHE A 133 -10.35 0.79 -14.66
CA PHE A 133 -10.51 -0.33 -13.72
C PHE A 133 -11.72 -1.18 -14.05
N ARG A 134 -12.86 -0.55 -14.35
CA ARG A 134 -14.10 -1.25 -14.68
C ARG A 134 -14.00 -2.07 -15.97
N GLU A 135 -13.21 -1.60 -16.91
CA GLU A 135 -13.00 -2.24 -18.22
C GLU A 135 -11.90 -3.31 -18.21
N ASP A 136 -11.02 -3.29 -17.21
CA ASP A 136 -9.95 -4.28 -17.09
C ASP A 136 -10.52 -5.65 -16.65
N PRO A 137 -10.22 -6.75 -17.37
CA PRO A 137 -10.81 -8.06 -17.11
C PRO A 137 -10.38 -8.67 -15.77
N ILE A 138 -9.29 -8.19 -15.15
CA ILE A 138 -8.84 -8.67 -13.83
C ILE A 138 -9.32 -7.72 -12.75
N ILE A 139 -9.08 -6.40 -12.90
CA ILE A 139 -9.42 -5.40 -11.89
C ILE A 139 -10.94 -5.24 -11.76
N GLY A 140 -11.67 -5.28 -12.88
CA GLY A 140 -13.13 -5.13 -12.88
C GLY A 140 -13.87 -6.20 -12.03
N ASN A 141 -13.24 -7.34 -11.79
CA ASN A 141 -13.76 -8.41 -10.93
C ASN A 141 -13.30 -8.30 -9.46
N LYS A 142 -12.59 -7.23 -9.09
CA LYS A 142 -12.07 -6.98 -7.74
C LYS A 142 -12.68 -5.71 -7.16
N PRO A 143 -12.66 -5.53 -5.84
CA PRO A 143 -13.03 -4.25 -5.23
C PRO A 143 -12.21 -3.10 -5.81
N HIS A 144 -12.89 -2.07 -6.34
CA HIS A 144 -12.24 -0.88 -6.84
C HIS A 144 -13.07 0.37 -6.48
N TYR A 145 -12.37 1.46 -6.15
CA TYR A 145 -12.97 2.64 -5.55
C TYR A 145 -12.44 3.93 -6.16
N LEU A 146 -13.34 4.90 -6.35
CA LEU A 146 -13.02 6.29 -6.65
C LEU A 146 -13.12 7.09 -5.35
N ILE A 147 -12.09 7.86 -5.04
CA ILE A 147 -12.08 8.83 -3.94
C ILE A 147 -12.07 10.24 -4.49
N ALA A 148 -12.62 11.21 -3.77
CA ALA A 148 -12.68 12.59 -4.24
C ALA A 148 -11.32 13.31 -4.09
N SER A 149 -10.49 12.88 -3.15
CA SER A 149 -9.15 13.44 -2.92
C SER A 149 -8.26 12.49 -2.12
N LEU A 150 -6.94 12.76 -2.16
CA LEU A 150 -5.94 12.03 -1.37
C LEU A 150 -6.19 12.08 0.15
N ASN A 151 -6.91 13.09 0.65
CA ASN A 151 -7.27 13.15 2.07
C ASN A 151 -8.18 12.00 2.50
N GLU A 152 -8.92 11.41 1.58
CA GLU A 152 -9.80 10.26 1.83
C GLU A 152 -9.05 8.92 1.80
N LEU A 153 -7.85 8.88 1.21
CA LEU A 153 -7.10 7.65 0.99
C LEU A 153 -6.90 6.82 2.28
N PRO A 154 -6.47 7.39 3.42
CA PRO A 154 -6.30 6.62 4.65
C PRO A 154 -7.61 6.00 5.17
N TYR A 155 -8.71 6.75 5.10
CA TYR A 155 -10.03 6.26 5.50
C TYR A 155 -10.50 5.12 4.59
N LYS A 156 -10.34 5.29 3.28
CA LYS A 156 -10.72 4.27 2.30
C LYS A 156 -9.88 3.00 2.47
N ILE A 157 -8.58 3.11 2.72
CA ILE A 157 -7.72 1.95 3.00
C ILE A 157 -8.20 1.21 4.24
N ARG A 158 -8.54 1.92 5.32
CA ARG A 158 -9.05 1.29 6.54
C ARG A 158 -10.37 0.56 6.31
N GLU A 159 -11.29 1.18 5.58
CA GLU A 159 -12.56 0.57 5.18
C GLU A 159 -12.34 -0.71 4.38
N VAL A 160 -11.52 -0.63 3.33
CA VAL A 160 -11.20 -1.75 2.44
C VAL A 160 -10.49 -2.88 3.19
N TYR A 161 -9.53 -2.55 4.05
CA TYR A 161 -8.88 -3.53 4.93
C TYR A 161 -9.90 -4.28 5.78
N GLY A 162 -10.84 -3.57 6.40
CA GLY A 162 -11.91 -4.18 7.19
C GLY A 162 -12.84 -5.09 6.37
N ILE A 163 -13.07 -4.78 5.09
CA ILE A 163 -13.87 -5.63 4.18
C ILE A 163 -13.07 -6.89 3.81
N LEU A 164 -11.80 -6.74 3.47
CA LEU A 164 -10.95 -7.85 3.03
C LEU A 164 -10.68 -8.85 4.16
N THR A 165 -10.49 -8.37 5.39
CA THR A 165 -10.17 -9.22 6.55
C THR A 165 -11.37 -9.89 7.20
N LYS A 166 -12.61 -9.45 6.93
CA LYS A 166 -13.84 -10.13 7.38
C LYS A 166 -14.24 -11.33 6.52
N LYS A 167 -13.56 -11.56 5.42
CA LYS A 167 -13.83 -12.68 4.50
C LYS A 167 -13.13 -13.99 4.89
N TYR A 168 -12.35 -13.96 5.96
CA TYR A 168 -11.62 -15.12 6.51
C TYR A 168 -12.07 -15.39 8.00
#